data_1f36f75d108b7f8e80e8e1c0c15afd3a
#
_entry.id   1f36f75d108b7f8e80e8e1c0c15afd3a
#
_cell.length_a   1.000
_cell.length_b   1.000
_cell.length_c   1.000
_cell.angle_alpha   90.00
_cell.angle_beta   90.00
_cell.angle_gamma   90.00
#
_symmetry.space_group_name_H-M   'P 1'
#
loop_
_entity.id
_entity.type
_entity.pdbx_description
1 polymer ?
#
loop_
_entity_poly.entity_id
_entity_poly.type
_entity_poly.pdbx_seq_one_letter_code
_entity_poly.pdbx_strand_id
1 'polypeptide(L)'
;MSTIARIVLNSAAALIVFGGLYDLLTPKLPPNLAAICGDNDRARKLVRELLRALGGSLVAVGASVAVLVNTSTPETHHRTLLLILLLVVPAEGVNSYSMRKVGSPYYIPLVFLLLTVLGVALAWHV
;
A
#
# COMPACT_ATOMS: atom_id res chain seq x y z
N MET A 1 10.01 -12.34 16.15
CA MET A 1 8.78 -12.39 15.32
C MET A 1 8.52 -13.83 14.91
N SER A 2 7.30 -14.31 15.10
CA SER A 2 6.94 -15.68 14.70
C SER A 2 7.02 -15.83 13.16
N THR A 3 7.23 -17.07 12.70
CA THR A 3 7.27 -17.37 11.26
C THR A 3 5.96 -16.98 10.55
N ILE A 4 4.81 -17.23 11.20
CA ILE A 4 3.49 -16.88 10.66
C ILE A 4 3.35 -15.37 10.50
N ALA A 5 3.68 -14.59 11.54
CA ALA A 5 3.62 -13.13 11.46
C ALA A 5 4.54 -12.57 10.37
N ARG A 6 5.73 -13.13 10.21
CA ARG A 6 6.69 -12.74 9.17
C ARG A 6 6.15 -13.04 7.77
N ILE A 7 5.53 -14.21 7.57
CA ILE A 7 4.89 -14.57 6.29
C ILE A 7 3.76 -13.59 5.98
N VAL A 8 2.87 -13.31 6.93
CA VAL A 8 1.73 -12.41 6.73
C VAL A 8 2.21 -11.00 6.38
N LEU A 9 3.18 -10.46 7.11
CA LEU A 9 3.72 -9.12 6.86
C LEU A 9 4.48 -9.01 5.53
N ASN A 10 5.27 -10.02 5.16
CA ASN A 10 5.93 -10.03 3.85
C ASN A 10 4.92 -10.18 2.70
N SER A 11 3.85 -10.94 2.90
CA SER A 11 2.77 -11.05 1.92
C SER A 11 2.05 -9.70 1.74
N ALA A 12 1.74 -9.00 2.82
CA ALA A 12 1.19 -7.65 2.76
C ALA A 12 2.13 -6.68 2.03
N ALA A 13 3.42 -6.71 2.37
CA ALA A 13 4.44 -5.89 1.72
C ALA A 13 4.52 -6.17 0.21
N ALA A 14 4.50 -7.43 -0.20
CA ALA A 14 4.50 -7.84 -1.61
C ALA A 14 3.27 -7.34 -2.35
N LEU A 15 2.08 -7.45 -1.75
CA LEU A 15 0.84 -6.95 -2.34
C LEU A 15 0.85 -5.42 -2.51
N ILE A 16 1.38 -4.69 -1.53
CA ILE A 16 1.55 -3.24 -1.64
C ILE A 16 2.51 -2.88 -2.78
N VAL A 17 3.64 -3.57 -2.90
CA VAL A 17 4.60 -3.37 -4.00
C VAL A 17 3.94 -3.67 -5.35
N PHE A 18 3.24 -4.79 -5.49
CA PHE A 18 2.57 -5.13 -6.75
C PHE A 18 1.47 -4.14 -7.11
N GLY A 19 0.66 -3.69 -6.14
CA GLY A 19 -0.33 -2.64 -6.35
C GLY A 19 0.32 -1.33 -6.82
N GLY A 20 1.42 -0.94 -6.17
CA GLY A 20 2.21 0.23 -6.56
C GLY A 20 2.83 0.11 -7.95
N LEU A 21 3.38 -1.06 -8.29
CA LEU A 21 3.92 -1.33 -9.64
C LEU A 21 2.83 -1.29 -10.70
N TYR A 22 1.65 -1.80 -10.40
CA TYR A 22 0.50 -1.72 -11.31
C TYR A 22 0.18 -0.26 -11.66
N ASP A 23 0.03 0.60 -10.65
CA ASP A 23 -0.24 2.03 -10.86
C ASP A 23 0.91 2.75 -11.56
N LEU A 24 2.16 2.38 -11.25
CA LEU A 24 3.34 2.99 -11.84
C LEU A 24 3.50 2.64 -13.33
N LEU A 25 3.24 1.39 -13.71
CA LEU A 25 3.55 0.85 -15.04
C LEU A 25 2.35 0.85 -16.00
N THR A 26 1.11 0.96 -15.50
CA THR A 26 -0.08 0.93 -16.34
C THR A 26 -0.23 2.26 -17.11
N PRO A 27 -0.20 2.24 -18.45
CA PRO A 27 -0.25 3.47 -19.25
C PRO A 27 -1.65 4.07 -19.39
N LYS A 28 -2.70 3.26 -19.16
CA LYS A 28 -4.09 3.65 -19.34
C LYS A 28 -4.73 4.03 -18.00
N LEU A 29 -5.58 5.07 -18.03
CA LEU A 29 -6.43 5.40 -16.89
C LEU A 29 -7.47 4.31 -16.64
N PRO A 30 -7.78 4.00 -15.36
CA PRO A 30 -8.95 3.20 -15.02
C PRO A 30 -10.23 3.80 -15.62
N PRO A 31 -11.22 2.99 -16.05
CA PRO A 31 -12.42 3.49 -16.73
C PRO A 31 -13.19 4.55 -15.94
N ASN A 32 -13.29 4.42 -14.62
CA ASN A 32 -13.96 5.39 -13.75
C ASN A 32 -13.25 6.75 -13.72
N LEU A 33 -11.93 6.77 -13.69
CA LEU A 33 -11.12 8.00 -13.71
C LEU A 33 -11.13 8.62 -15.11
N ALA A 34 -11.08 7.81 -16.16
CA ALA A 34 -11.23 8.27 -17.53
C ALA A 34 -12.60 8.95 -17.77
N ALA A 35 -13.67 8.40 -17.20
CA ALA A 35 -15.02 8.99 -17.27
C ALA A 35 -15.08 10.35 -16.56
N ILE A 36 -14.43 10.51 -15.40
CA ILE A 36 -14.36 11.78 -14.66
C ILE A 36 -13.61 12.84 -15.46
N CYS A 37 -12.49 12.47 -16.10
CA CYS A 37 -11.69 13.41 -16.92
C CYS A 37 -12.38 13.79 -18.22
N GLY A 38 -13.26 12.95 -18.76
CA GLY A 38 -13.88 13.16 -20.07
C GLY A 38 -12.84 13.28 -21.19
N ASP A 39 -13.03 14.22 -22.10
CA ASP A 39 -12.14 14.46 -23.25
C ASP A 39 -11.01 15.48 -22.96
N ASN A 40 -10.83 15.87 -21.70
CA ASN A 40 -9.82 16.82 -21.29
C ASN A 40 -8.44 16.14 -21.18
N ASP A 41 -7.61 16.31 -22.18
CA ASP A 41 -6.26 15.69 -22.25
C ASP A 41 -5.33 16.11 -21.10
N ARG A 42 -5.41 17.36 -20.65
CA ARG A 42 -4.61 17.85 -19.52
C ARG A 42 -5.01 17.19 -18.23
N ALA A 43 -6.31 17.05 -17.99
CA ALA A 43 -6.82 16.34 -16.80
C ALA A 43 -6.41 14.87 -16.82
N ARG A 44 -6.53 14.20 -17.96
CA ARG A 44 -6.10 12.80 -18.13
C ARG A 44 -4.61 12.62 -17.84
N LYS A 45 -3.77 13.52 -18.37
CA LYS A 45 -2.33 13.51 -18.15
C LYS A 45 -1.99 13.72 -16.66
N LEU A 46 -2.63 14.70 -16.02
CA LEU A 46 -2.43 14.99 -14.60
C LEU A 46 -2.78 13.78 -13.74
N VAL A 47 -3.96 13.19 -13.94
CA VAL A 47 -4.39 12.02 -13.16
C VAL A 47 -3.46 10.84 -13.37
N ARG A 48 -2.99 10.61 -14.59
CA ARG A 48 -2.01 9.55 -14.88
C ARG A 48 -0.70 9.76 -14.13
N GLU A 49 -0.17 10.98 -14.14
CA GLU A 49 1.09 11.28 -13.42
C GLU A 49 0.91 11.20 -11.90
N LEU A 50 -0.25 11.57 -11.36
CA LEU A 50 -0.57 11.38 -9.96
C LEU A 50 -0.65 9.89 -9.57
N LEU A 51 -1.25 9.05 -10.42
CA LEU A 51 -1.26 7.60 -10.21
C LEU A 51 0.15 6.99 -10.24
N ARG A 52 1.02 7.47 -11.14
CA ARG A 52 2.42 7.04 -11.16
C ARG A 52 3.17 7.45 -9.89
N ALA A 53 2.96 8.67 -9.43
CA ALA A 53 3.56 9.15 -8.18
C ALA A 53 3.06 8.32 -6.98
N LEU A 54 1.76 8.03 -6.92
CA LEU A 54 1.18 7.14 -5.91
C LEU A 54 1.79 5.74 -6.00
N GLY A 55 1.87 5.18 -7.20
CA GLY A 55 2.46 3.86 -7.43
C GLY A 55 3.91 3.77 -6.96
N GLY A 56 4.72 4.75 -7.28
CA GLY A 56 6.11 4.85 -6.81
C GLY A 56 6.19 4.93 -5.28
N SER A 57 5.32 5.72 -4.66
CA SER A 57 5.25 5.84 -3.20
C SER A 57 4.84 4.52 -2.54
N LEU A 58 3.87 3.80 -3.09
CA LEU A 58 3.45 2.49 -2.58
C LEU A 58 4.56 1.44 -2.71
N VAL A 59 5.30 1.44 -3.81
CA VAL A 59 6.48 0.57 -3.96
C VAL A 59 7.49 0.85 -2.85
N ALA A 60 7.77 2.11 -2.56
CA ALA A 60 8.69 2.49 -1.48
C ALA A 60 8.17 2.05 -0.11
N VAL A 61 6.88 2.22 0.17
CA VAL A 61 6.26 1.76 1.43
C VAL A 61 6.36 0.25 1.57
N GLY A 62 5.95 -0.51 0.56
CA GLY A 62 6.00 -1.98 0.60
C GLY A 62 7.43 -2.51 0.73
N ALA A 63 8.38 -1.95 -0.01
CA ALA A 63 9.80 -2.31 0.11
C ALA A 63 10.35 -2.00 1.52
N SER A 64 10.00 -0.86 2.09
CA SER A 64 10.38 -0.49 3.46
C SER A 64 9.83 -1.46 4.50
N VAL A 65 8.57 -1.86 4.36
CA VAL A 65 7.97 -2.88 5.23
C VAL A 65 8.71 -4.21 5.13
N ALA A 66 9.02 -4.68 3.93
CA ALA A 66 9.78 -5.91 3.72
C ALA A 66 11.17 -5.85 4.38
N VAL A 67 11.89 -4.74 4.23
CA VAL A 67 13.18 -4.54 4.89
C VAL A 67 13.02 -4.58 6.41
N LEU A 68 12.08 -3.82 6.97
CA LEU A 68 11.83 -3.76 8.41
C LEU A 68 11.50 -5.13 8.99
N VAL A 69 10.64 -5.91 8.33
CA VAL A 69 10.25 -7.26 8.77
C VAL A 69 11.45 -8.21 8.80
N ASN A 70 12.31 -8.14 7.80
CA ASN A 70 13.41 -9.09 7.64
C ASN A 70 14.69 -8.67 8.39
N THR A 71 14.80 -7.42 8.81
CA THR A 71 15.91 -6.90 9.63
C THR A 71 15.56 -6.73 11.12
N SER A 72 14.34 -7.05 11.52
CA SER A 72 13.90 -6.96 12.91
C SER A 72 14.65 -7.91 13.81
N THR A 73 15.21 -7.36 14.90
CA THR A 73 15.85 -8.10 15.99
C THR A 73 14.96 -8.11 17.23
N PRO A 74 15.18 -8.99 18.23
CA PRO A 74 14.42 -8.98 19.47
C PRO A 74 14.39 -7.61 20.16
N GLU A 75 15.51 -6.88 20.10
CA GLU A 75 15.65 -5.55 20.73
C GLU A 75 14.86 -4.46 20.01
N THR A 76 14.73 -4.56 18.69
CA THR A 76 14.03 -3.57 17.85
C THR A 76 12.58 -3.96 17.54
N HIS A 77 12.13 -5.12 17.97
CA HIS A 77 10.88 -5.74 17.57
C HIS A 77 9.66 -4.81 17.64
N HIS A 78 9.36 -4.28 18.83
CA HIS A 78 8.19 -3.40 19.00
C HIS A 78 8.31 -2.09 18.22
N ARG A 79 9.52 -1.53 18.15
CA ARG A 79 9.79 -0.33 17.36
C ARG A 79 9.54 -0.59 15.87
N THR A 80 9.98 -1.74 15.38
CA THR A 80 9.74 -2.17 13.99
C THR A 80 8.25 -2.27 13.69
N LEU A 81 7.46 -2.90 14.58
CA LEU A 81 6.02 -3.03 14.39
C LEU A 81 5.32 -1.68 14.36
N LEU A 82 5.71 -0.74 15.23
CA LEU A 82 5.17 0.62 15.22
C LEU A 82 5.52 1.37 13.94
N LEU A 83 6.75 1.21 13.43
CA LEU A 83 7.17 1.83 12.15
C LEU A 83 6.38 1.27 10.97
N ILE A 84 6.12 -0.04 10.95
CA ILE A 84 5.28 -0.66 9.91
C ILE A 84 3.87 -0.06 9.93
N LEU A 85 3.25 0.05 11.09
CA LEU A 85 1.93 0.69 11.21
C LEU A 85 1.96 2.15 10.78
N LEU A 86 2.98 2.90 11.19
CA LEU A 86 3.13 4.30 10.83
C LEU A 86 3.30 4.52 9.32
N LEU A 87 3.90 3.57 8.61
CA LEU A 87 4.03 3.61 7.15
C LEU A 87 2.74 3.21 6.43
N VAL A 88 2.14 2.10 6.83
CA VAL A 88 1.05 1.47 6.07
C VAL A 88 -0.31 2.09 6.38
N VAL A 89 -0.61 2.40 7.65
CA VAL A 89 -1.94 2.92 8.03
C VAL A 89 -2.28 4.22 7.31
N PRO A 90 -1.43 5.26 7.32
CA PRO A 90 -1.74 6.48 6.56
C PRO A 90 -1.75 6.24 5.05
N ALA A 91 -0.80 5.48 4.52
CA ALA A 91 -0.69 5.26 3.07
C ALA A 91 -1.93 4.54 2.52
N GLU A 92 -2.26 3.38 3.06
CA GLU A 92 -3.39 2.58 2.57
C GLU A 92 -4.74 3.10 3.07
N GLY A 93 -4.79 3.70 4.25
CA GLY A 93 -6.01 4.32 4.77
C GLY A 93 -6.47 5.50 3.93
N VAL A 94 -5.57 6.42 3.62
CA VAL A 94 -5.86 7.56 2.73
C VAL A 94 -6.15 7.10 1.31
N ASN A 95 -5.39 6.13 0.81
CA ASN A 95 -5.60 5.56 -0.52
C ASN A 95 -7.01 4.93 -0.63
N SER A 96 -7.41 4.11 0.34
CA SER A 96 -8.76 3.51 0.39
C SER A 96 -9.86 4.57 0.44
N TYR A 97 -9.71 5.56 1.30
CA TYR A 97 -10.65 6.66 1.42
C TYR A 97 -10.79 7.45 0.10
N SER A 98 -9.67 7.80 -0.53
CA SER A 98 -9.65 8.54 -1.79
C SER A 98 -10.25 7.73 -2.93
N MET A 99 -9.94 6.44 -3.02
CA MET A 99 -10.51 5.54 -4.04
C MET A 99 -12.02 5.42 -3.89
N ARG A 100 -12.53 5.32 -2.67
CA ARG A 100 -13.97 5.29 -2.41
C ARG A 100 -14.67 6.56 -2.91
N LYS A 101 -14.05 7.72 -2.74
CA LYS A 101 -14.60 9.02 -3.19
C LYS A 101 -14.74 9.12 -4.71
N VAL A 102 -13.88 8.47 -5.47
CA VAL A 102 -13.89 8.50 -6.95
C VAL A 102 -14.51 7.25 -7.57
N GLY A 103 -15.13 6.37 -6.79
CA GLY A 103 -15.79 5.16 -7.28
C GLY A 103 -14.83 4.04 -7.71
N SER A 104 -13.58 4.09 -7.30
CA SER A 104 -12.59 3.03 -7.54
C SER A 104 -12.72 1.90 -6.52
N PRO A 105 -12.15 0.69 -6.78
CA PRO A 105 -12.25 -0.44 -5.88
C PRO A 105 -11.43 -0.23 -4.60
N TYR A 106 -11.98 0.49 -3.65
CA TYR A 106 -11.38 0.88 -2.37
C TYR A 106 -11.06 -0.30 -1.44
N TYR A 107 -11.65 -1.45 -1.69
CA TYR A 107 -11.42 -2.65 -0.89
C TYR A 107 -10.01 -3.23 -1.09
N ILE A 108 -9.34 -2.96 -2.21
CA ILE A 108 -7.98 -3.46 -2.47
C ILE A 108 -6.97 -2.91 -1.46
N PRO A 109 -6.79 -1.58 -1.31
CA PRO A 109 -5.90 -1.06 -0.26
C PRO A 109 -6.39 -1.37 1.15
N LEU A 110 -7.69 -1.53 1.35
CA LEU A 110 -8.25 -1.92 2.64
C LEU A 110 -7.80 -3.33 3.03
N VAL A 111 -7.77 -4.27 2.09
CA VAL A 111 -7.26 -5.64 2.33
C VAL A 111 -5.77 -5.59 2.70
N PHE A 112 -4.97 -4.78 2.02
CA PHE A 112 -3.54 -4.62 2.35
C PHE A 112 -3.35 -4.07 3.75
N LEU A 113 -4.14 -3.08 4.14
CA LEU A 113 -4.15 -2.52 5.49
C LEU A 113 -4.52 -3.58 6.54
N LEU A 114 -5.60 -4.31 6.32
CA LEU A 114 -6.07 -5.35 7.24
C LEU A 114 -5.05 -6.48 7.40
N LEU A 115 -4.41 -6.92 6.33
CA LEU A 115 -3.33 -7.92 6.40
C LEU A 115 -2.14 -7.42 7.21
N THR A 116 -1.77 -6.16 7.04
CA THR A 116 -0.69 -5.54 7.81
C THR A 116 -1.04 -5.49 9.30
N VAL A 117 -2.23 -5.02 9.63
CA VAL A 117 -2.71 -4.95 11.03
C VAL A 117 -2.76 -6.35 11.65
N LEU A 118 -3.25 -7.35 10.91
CA LEU A 118 -3.26 -8.74 11.36
C LEU A 118 -1.84 -9.25 11.62
N GLY A 119 -0.92 -9.02 10.68
CA GLY A 119 0.49 -9.43 10.83
C GLY A 119 1.15 -8.78 12.04
N VAL A 120 0.90 -7.49 12.28
CA VAL A 120 1.40 -6.79 13.47
C VAL A 120 0.78 -7.35 14.74
N ALA A 121 -0.53 -7.62 14.76
CA ALA A 121 -1.21 -8.22 15.91
C ALA A 121 -0.65 -9.61 16.25
N LEU A 122 -0.40 -10.44 15.25
CA LEU A 122 0.22 -11.76 15.41
C LEU A 122 1.67 -11.66 15.92
N ALA A 123 2.38 -10.62 15.53
CA ALA A 123 3.76 -10.38 15.96
C ALA A 123 3.83 -9.76 17.36
N TRP A 124 2.81 -9.02 17.79
CA TRP A 124 2.86 -8.21 19.02
C TRP A 124 3.05 -9.05 20.29
N HIS A 125 2.48 -10.23 20.31
CA HIS A 125 2.49 -11.13 21.47
C HIS A 125 3.71 -12.05 21.55
N VAL A 126 4.65 -11.87 20.67
CA VAL A 126 5.91 -12.60 20.68
C VAL A 126 7.02 -11.70 21.23
#